data_26c41a0ac1066044a05326c314de0b2b
#
_entry.id   26c41a0ac1066044a05326c314de0b2b
#
_cell.length_a   1.000
_cell.length_b   1.000
_cell.length_c   1.000
_cell.angle_alpha   90.00
_cell.angle_beta   90.00
_cell.angle_gamma   90.00
#
_symmetry.space_group_name_H-M   'P 1'
#
loop_
_entity.id
_entity.type
_entity.pdbx_description
1 polymer ?
#
loop_
_entity_poly.entity_id
_entity_poly.type
_entity_poly.pdbx_seq_one_letter_code
_entity_poly.pdbx_strand_id
1 'polypeptide(L)'
;MFSKRPVLVEIVTAAVLVAVPFVLPLVDAAPNTVNRILVWGLFGIGFDILFGYTGLLSFGQSAFYGTGGFIAAYLLTRAGFPHVVTALVIGMVAAAAVGWLIGLLALRRTGIYFAMITVAIAEIFFFVEFNPLSDWTGGENGLPGVPTPSFDLGFAKLDFSSGWSLYPFLAFCFFVGIVIALRVVRSPVGVILTAIRENPLRAAAVGHNVQAYKLTAFVIAAAYAGFAGGLLGVLQGFMPPDAFMFDTSGQLIMQTAIGGRGTLFGPLVGAGVWLFLQDFLQATLKLGATWKLVLGLVFVLLVCFLRQGIIGGLRDLLAILSGKAEPAAEAVEEAAPVATAAPVAPMAARHAAPSGHAGPLLQARALTKRYGGVVANQDIDFAVEAGELRGIIGPNGAGKTTFFKMLTCEVPPTSGAIVFEGRDITGMRITDVCQLGLTQSYQVNQLFNRLTVRENVTIAALAELRGKFKLDLFGRLAKIPGLAEQVEHTLQLVNLTARRDTPVSQLAYGEKRRLEIGLALASSPSLLLLDEPLAGMSPRERVETVKLLKSIAQGRTMIVIDHDMDALFELAGRITVLQEGRVLVEGTPDEIKSNAAVQDAYLGGVREEELAT
;
A
#
# COMPACT_ATOMS: atom_id res chain seq x y z
N MET A 1 13.74 6.18 4.77
CA MET A 1 13.68 4.71 4.94
C MET A 1 14.66 3.94 4.05
N PHE A 2 15.09 4.47 2.94
CA PHE A 2 16.05 3.80 2.05
C PHE A 2 17.49 4.23 2.40
N SER A 3 18.23 3.34 3.08
CA SER A 3 19.65 3.55 3.43
C SER A 3 20.41 4.04 2.19
N LYS A 4 21.23 5.10 2.38
CA LYS A 4 22.15 5.65 1.35
C LYS A 4 23.17 4.60 0.84
N ARG A 5 23.25 3.40 1.49
CA ARG A 5 24.17 2.30 1.16
C ARG A 5 23.41 0.98 1.08
N PRO A 6 22.70 0.67 -0.03
CA PRO A 6 21.88 -0.54 -0.14
C PRO A 6 22.68 -1.84 -0.02
N VAL A 7 23.91 -1.87 -0.48
CA VAL A 7 24.79 -3.07 -0.45
C VAL A 7 25.30 -3.37 0.97
N LEU A 8 25.37 -2.36 1.84
CA LEU A 8 25.86 -2.58 3.22
C LEU A 8 24.97 -3.55 4.02
N VAL A 9 23.64 -3.44 3.85
CA VAL A 9 22.69 -4.32 4.54
C VAL A 9 22.89 -5.78 4.08
N GLU A 10 23.10 -5.99 2.79
CA GLU A 10 23.34 -7.31 2.20
C GLU A 10 24.67 -7.90 2.71
N ILE A 11 25.74 -7.09 2.76
CA ILE A 11 27.05 -7.50 3.29
C ILE A 11 26.97 -7.83 4.78
N VAL A 12 26.33 -6.98 5.58
CA VAL A 12 26.17 -7.22 7.04
C VAL A 12 25.35 -8.50 7.27
N THR A 13 24.30 -8.73 6.51
CA THR A 13 23.50 -9.96 6.62
C THR A 13 24.34 -11.19 6.30
N ALA A 14 25.12 -11.16 5.23
CA ALA A 14 26.04 -12.26 4.88
C ALA A 14 27.08 -12.50 6.00
N ALA A 15 27.70 -11.43 6.51
CA ALA A 15 28.68 -11.53 7.60
C ALA A 15 28.08 -12.12 8.87
N VAL A 16 26.87 -11.71 9.25
CA VAL A 16 26.16 -12.26 10.41
C VAL A 16 25.86 -13.74 10.20
N LEU A 17 25.33 -14.14 9.05
CA LEU A 17 25.04 -15.56 8.76
C LEU A 17 26.30 -16.42 8.80
N VAL A 18 27.44 -15.92 8.32
CA VAL A 18 28.72 -16.63 8.40
C VAL A 18 29.22 -16.72 9.84
N ALA A 19 29.00 -15.71 10.68
CA ALA A 19 29.45 -15.69 12.07
C ALA A 19 28.62 -16.60 13.00
N VAL A 20 27.33 -16.83 12.70
CA VAL A 20 26.40 -17.62 13.53
C VAL A 20 26.94 -18.98 13.96
N PRO A 21 27.49 -19.85 13.06
CA PRO A 21 27.98 -21.18 13.48
C PRO A 21 29.23 -21.14 14.36
N PHE A 22 29.90 -20.00 14.48
CA PHE A 22 31.05 -19.81 15.35
C PHE A 22 30.68 -19.21 16.71
N VAL A 23 29.63 -18.38 16.75
CA VAL A 23 29.22 -17.65 17.96
C VAL A 23 28.17 -18.41 18.77
N LEU A 24 27.17 -18.99 18.12
CA LEU A 24 26.04 -19.60 18.83
C LEU A 24 26.41 -20.91 19.57
N PRO A 25 27.37 -21.74 19.14
CA PRO A 25 27.84 -22.85 19.95
C PRO A 25 28.46 -22.44 21.30
N LEU A 26 28.96 -21.19 21.41
CA LEU A 26 29.50 -20.67 22.68
C LEU A 26 28.43 -20.40 23.74
N VAL A 27 27.16 -20.35 23.32
CA VAL A 27 25.98 -20.11 24.18
C VAL A 27 25.10 -21.37 24.23
N ASP A 28 25.62 -22.53 23.89
CA ASP A 28 24.94 -23.84 23.86
C ASP A 28 23.64 -23.84 23.02
N ALA A 29 23.57 -23.02 21.98
CA ALA A 29 22.41 -22.98 21.09
C ALA A 29 22.33 -24.27 20.26
N ALA A 30 21.20 -24.96 20.32
CA ALA A 30 20.97 -26.17 19.55
C ALA A 30 20.93 -25.85 18.02
N PRO A 31 21.72 -26.55 17.18
CA PRO A 31 21.76 -26.28 15.75
C PRO A 31 20.38 -26.40 15.06
N ASN A 32 19.54 -27.33 15.52
CA ASN A 32 18.18 -27.49 15.00
C ASN A 32 17.30 -26.26 15.26
N THR A 33 17.42 -25.64 16.43
CA THR A 33 16.69 -24.39 16.73
C THR A 33 17.13 -23.27 15.81
N VAL A 34 18.43 -23.11 15.57
CA VAL A 34 18.98 -22.10 14.66
C VAL A 34 18.49 -22.33 13.23
N ASN A 35 18.50 -23.56 12.76
CA ASN A 35 17.99 -23.94 11.44
C ASN A 35 16.47 -23.66 11.31
N ARG A 36 15.68 -23.97 12.35
CA ARG A 36 14.25 -23.62 12.40
C ARG A 36 14.03 -22.12 12.34
N ILE A 37 14.84 -21.30 13.00
CA ILE A 37 14.76 -19.84 12.96
C ILE A 37 14.95 -19.32 11.53
N LEU A 38 15.87 -19.89 10.74
CA LEU A 38 16.07 -19.49 9.34
C LEU A 38 14.85 -19.84 8.47
N VAL A 39 14.28 -21.03 8.64
CA VAL A 39 13.07 -21.46 7.89
C VAL A 39 11.87 -20.58 8.24
N TRP A 40 11.60 -20.37 9.54
CA TRP A 40 10.51 -19.50 9.99
C TRP A 40 10.75 -18.03 9.63
N GLY A 41 12.00 -17.57 9.71
CA GLY A 41 12.39 -16.23 9.26
C GLY A 41 12.10 -16.04 7.78
N LEU A 42 12.41 -17.02 6.93
CA LEU A 42 12.12 -16.97 5.50
C LEU A 42 10.60 -16.95 5.22
N PHE A 43 9.84 -17.80 5.92
CA PHE A 43 8.37 -17.78 5.88
C PHE A 43 7.82 -16.41 6.28
N GLY A 44 8.36 -15.85 7.36
CA GLY A 44 7.98 -14.53 7.85
C GLY A 44 8.34 -13.36 6.93
N ILE A 45 9.45 -13.45 6.17
CA ILE A 45 9.81 -12.42 5.17
C ILE A 45 8.70 -12.28 4.12
N GLY A 46 8.22 -13.39 3.56
CA GLY A 46 7.10 -13.39 2.61
C GLY A 46 5.83 -12.79 3.20
N PHE A 47 5.51 -13.18 4.43
CA PHE A 47 4.37 -12.64 5.16
C PHE A 47 4.53 -11.14 5.49
N ASP A 48 5.73 -10.66 5.80
CA ASP A 48 5.99 -9.25 6.08
C ASP A 48 5.83 -8.37 4.84
N ILE A 49 6.13 -8.87 3.63
CA ILE A 49 5.81 -8.17 2.38
C ILE A 49 4.28 -7.98 2.26
N LEU A 50 3.49 -9.00 2.63
CA LEU A 50 2.04 -8.94 2.57
C LEU A 50 1.45 -8.09 3.70
N PHE A 51 1.83 -8.37 4.95
CA PHE A 51 1.27 -7.71 6.13
C PHE A 51 1.98 -6.39 6.44
N GLY A 52 3.30 -6.40 6.47
CA GLY A 52 4.11 -5.25 6.86
C GLY A 52 4.14 -4.15 5.80
N TYR A 53 4.24 -4.49 4.52
CA TYR A 53 4.36 -3.51 3.43
C TYR A 53 3.04 -3.24 2.71
N THR A 54 2.09 -4.18 2.69
CA THR A 54 0.81 -4.00 1.97
C THR A 54 -0.39 -3.80 2.92
N GLY A 55 -0.23 -4.16 4.21
CA GLY A 55 -1.27 -4.03 5.22
C GLY A 55 -2.33 -5.14 5.18
N LEU A 56 -2.08 -6.24 4.48
CA LEU A 56 -3.02 -7.35 4.34
C LEU A 56 -2.72 -8.44 5.37
N LEU A 57 -3.57 -8.57 6.39
CA LEU A 57 -3.48 -9.61 7.40
C LEU A 57 -4.17 -10.89 6.90
N SER A 58 -3.39 -11.89 6.50
CA SER A 58 -3.87 -13.20 6.04
C SER A 58 -3.57 -14.27 7.09
N PHE A 59 -4.59 -15.01 7.47
CA PHE A 59 -4.46 -16.19 8.35
C PHE A 59 -4.34 -17.50 7.57
N GLY A 60 -4.33 -17.45 6.24
CA GLY A 60 -4.26 -18.63 5.37
C GLY A 60 -2.86 -18.99 4.88
N GLN A 61 -1.81 -18.51 5.53
CA GLN A 61 -0.44 -18.75 5.06
C GLN A 61 -0.01 -20.21 5.21
N SER A 62 -0.58 -20.93 6.17
CA SER A 62 -0.39 -22.37 6.35
C SER A 62 -0.81 -23.19 5.12
N ALA A 63 -1.87 -22.79 4.41
CA ALA A 63 -2.30 -23.45 3.18
C ALA A 63 -1.18 -23.47 2.13
N PHE A 64 -0.45 -22.36 1.96
CA PHE A 64 0.67 -22.25 1.01
C PHE A 64 1.93 -22.95 1.53
N TYR A 65 2.18 -22.85 2.82
CA TYR A 65 3.30 -23.50 3.50
C TYR A 65 3.19 -25.02 3.38
N GLY A 66 2.04 -25.59 3.70
CA GLY A 66 1.74 -27.01 3.54
C GLY A 66 1.77 -27.44 2.06
N THR A 67 1.08 -26.71 1.16
CA THR A 67 1.06 -27.05 -0.28
C THR A 67 2.46 -27.16 -0.87
N GLY A 68 3.30 -26.15 -0.67
CA GLY A 68 4.68 -26.15 -1.20
C GLY A 68 5.53 -27.25 -0.55
N GLY A 69 5.39 -27.45 0.76
CA GLY A 69 6.09 -28.48 1.52
C GLY A 69 5.74 -29.89 1.08
N PHE A 70 4.45 -30.21 0.99
CA PHE A 70 4.00 -31.56 0.58
C PHE A 70 4.31 -31.85 -0.87
N ILE A 71 4.18 -30.89 -1.80
CA ILE A 71 4.58 -31.08 -3.20
C ILE A 71 6.07 -31.37 -3.31
N ALA A 72 6.91 -30.60 -2.62
CA ALA A 72 8.36 -30.85 -2.61
C ALA A 72 8.69 -32.22 -1.98
N ALA A 73 8.08 -32.55 -0.85
CA ALA A 73 8.27 -33.82 -0.18
C ALA A 73 7.80 -35.00 -1.04
N TYR A 74 6.62 -34.91 -1.69
CA TYR A 74 6.11 -35.93 -2.60
C TYR A 74 7.06 -36.19 -3.77
N LEU A 75 7.54 -35.13 -4.42
CA LEU A 75 8.51 -35.25 -5.50
C LEU A 75 9.78 -35.99 -5.09
N LEU A 76 10.27 -35.70 -3.90
CA LEU A 76 11.51 -36.28 -3.39
C LEU A 76 11.34 -37.73 -2.90
N THR A 77 10.19 -38.06 -2.26
CA THR A 77 9.99 -39.37 -1.61
C THR A 77 9.29 -40.38 -2.51
N ARG A 78 8.21 -39.96 -3.19
CA ARG A 78 7.35 -40.86 -3.97
C ARG A 78 7.66 -40.85 -5.47
N ALA A 79 7.94 -39.66 -6.03
CA ALA A 79 8.27 -39.54 -7.45
C ALA A 79 9.77 -39.76 -7.76
N GLY A 80 10.61 -39.94 -6.73
CA GLY A 80 12.03 -40.24 -6.91
C GLY A 80 12.84 -39.12 -7.59
N PHE A 81 12.44 -37.86 -7.39
CA PHE A 81 13.11 -36.72 -8.01
C PHE A 81 14.54 -36.57 -7.47
N PRO A 82 15.59 -36.48 -8.33
CA PRO A 82 16.96 -36.60 -7.87
C PRO A 82 17.52 -35.34 -7.19
N HIS A 83 16.88 -34.17 -7.40
CA HIS A 83 17.43 -32.90 -6.96
C HIS A 83 16.51 -32.16 -5.98
N VAL A 84 16.96 -32.02 -4.73
CA VAL A 84 16.24 -31.33 -3.66
C VAL A 84 15.88 -29.89 -4.04
N VAL A 85 16.83 -29.12 -4.58
CA VAL A 85 16.59 -27.70 -4.96
C VAL A 85 15.49 -27.56 -6.00
N THR A 86 15.48 -28.44 -7.00
CA THR A 86 14.45 -28.40 -8.05
C THR A 86 13.06 -28.71 -7.49
N ALA A 87 12.97 -29.71 -6.59
CA ALA A 87 11.71 -30.04 -5.91
C ALA A 87 11.20 -28.85 -5.06
N LEU A 88 12.09 -28.18 -4.33
CA LEU A 88 11.76 -26.98 -3.57
C LEU A 88 11.23 -25.83 -4.45
N VAL A 89 11.86 -25.61 -5.60
CA VAL A 89 11.40 -24.58 -6.57
C VAL A 89 10.04 -24.95 -7.16
N ILE A 90 9.80 -26.23 -7.49
CA ILE A 90 8.48 -26.68 -7.98
C ILE A 90 7.41 -26.46 -6.90
N GLY A 91 7.69 -26.83 -5.64
CA GLY A 91 6.81 -26.58 -4.51
C GLY A 91 6.49 -25.09 -4.32
N MET A 92 7.52 -24.23 -4.42
CA MET A 92 7.36 -22.77 -4.38
C MET A 92 6.44 -22.25 -5.49
N VAL A 93 6.66 -22.71 -6.73
CA VAL A 93 5.84 -22.28 -7.90
C VAL A 93 4.40 -22.77 -7.75
N ALA A 94 4.19 -23.99 -7.28
CA ALA A 94 2.86 -24.53 -7.03
C ALA A 94 2.11 -23.74 -5.94
N ALA A 95 2.77 -23.42 -4.83
CA ALA A 95 2.21 -22.56 -3.78
C ALA A 95 1.89 -21.15 -4.30
N ALA A 96 2.74 -20.58 -5.16
CA ALA A 96 2.48 -19.30 -5.80
C ALA A 96 1.27 -19.35 -6.74
N ALA A 97 1.10 -20.43 -7.51
CA ALA A 97 -0.05 -20.64 -8.41
C ALA A 97 -1.36 -20.78 -7.61
N VAL A 98 -1.34 -21.56 -6.54
CA VAL A 98 -2.46 -21.66 -5.60
C VAL A 98 -2.75 -20.30 -4.96
N GLY A 99 -1.72 -19.58 -4.53
CA GLY A 99 -1.83 -18.23 -4.00
C GLY A 99 -2.44 -17.25 -5.01
N TRP A 100 -2.12 -17.36 -6.28
CA TRP A 100 -2.73 -16.55 -7.33
C TRP A 100 -4.24 -16.83 -7.47
N LEU A 101 -4.64 -18.11 -7.53
CA LEU A 101 -6.06 -18.51 -7.61
C LEU A 101 -6.86 -18.04 -6.40
N ILE A 102 -6.33 -18.28 -5.20
CA ILE A 102 -6.96 -17.86 -3.94
C ILE A 102 -7.01 -16.34 -3.83
N GLY A 103 -5.94 -15.65 -4.23
CA GLY A 103 -5.85 -14.21 -4.21
C GLY A 103 -6.91 -13.53 -5.09
N LEU A 104 -7.23 -14.10 -6.26
CA LEU A 104 -8.31 -13.60 -7.14
C LEU A 104 -9.68 -13.63 -6.44
N LEU A 105 -9.90 -14.58 -5.54
CA LEU A 105 -11.15 -14.70 -4.79
C LEU A 105 -11.12 -13.84 -3.52
N ALA A 106 -10.10 -14.03 -2.68
CA ALA A 106 -10.01 -13.45 -1.34
C ALA A 106 -9.89 -11.92 -1.37
N LEU A 107 -9.12 -11.36 -2.32
CA LEU A 107 -8.90 -9.92 -2.43
C LEU A 107 -10.12 -9.13 -2.93
N ARG A 108 -11.21 -9.79 -3.32
CA ARG A 108 -12.50 -9.11 -3.60
C ARG A 108 -13.11 -8.48 -2.36
N ARG A 109 -12.69 -8.91 -1.18
CA ARG A 109 -13.10 -8.36 0.12
C ARG A 109 -11.91 -7.74 0.83
N THR A 110 -12.18 -6.83 1.75
CA THR A 110 -11.15 -6.09 2.51
C THR A 110 -11.39 -6.20 4.01
N GLY A 111 -10.37 -5.85 4.80
CA GLY A 111 -10.46 -5.84 6.26
C GLY A 111 -10.72 -7.23 6.85
N ILE A 112 -11.64 -7.30 7.81
CA ILE A 112 -11.94 -8.53 8.55
C ILE A 112 -12.48 -9.64 7.65
N TYR A 113 -13.26 -9.31 6.62
CA TYR A 113 -13.80 -10.30 5.69
C TYR A 113 -12.69 -11.01 4.90
N PHE A 114 -11.64 -10.30 4.49
CA PHE A 114 -10.47 -10.91 3.87
C PHE A 114 -9.78 -11.89 4.83
N ALA A 115 -9.58 -11.48 6.09
CA ALA A 115 -8.98 -12.33 7.11
C ALA A 115 -9.79 -13.62 7.33
N MET A 116 -11.12 -13.51 7.47
CA MET A 116 -12.02 -14.67 7.66
C MET A 116 -12.03 -15.63 6.46
N ILE A 117 -12.02 -15.09 5.23
CA ILE A 117 -11.93 -15.95 4.03
C ILE A 117 -10.61 -16.72 4.02
N THR A 118 -9.51 -16.10 4.41
CA THR A 118 -8.20 -16.78 4.42
C THR A 118 -8.10 -17.85 5.50
N VAL A 119 -8.78 -17.68 6.65
CA VAL A 119 -8.95 -18.76 7.67
C VAL A 119 -9.70 -19.92 7.07
N ALA A 120 -10.89 -19.66 6.49
CA ALA A 120 -11.71 -20.74 5.92
C ALA A 120 -10.96 -21.53 4.84
N ILE A 121 -10.15 -20.84 4.02
CA ILE A 121 -9.32 -21.50 3.01
C ILE A 121 -8.26 -22.39 3.66
N ALA A 122 -7.60 -21.94 4.74
CA ALA A 122 -6.61 -22.77 5.44
C ALA A 122 -7.25 -24.06 5.96
N GLU A 123 -8.44 -23.98 6.56
CA GLU A 123 -9.18 -25.15 7.04
C GLU A 123 -9.61 -26.09 5.91
N ILE A 124 -10.00 -25.55 4.75
CA ILE A 124 -10.31 -26.37 3.56
C ILE A 124 -9.06 -27.14 3.12
N PHE A 125 -7.89 -26.49 3.06
CA PHE A 125 -6.64 -27.15 2.66
C PHE A 125 -6.22 -28.23 3.65
N PHE A 126 -6.37 -27.96 4.94
CA PHE A 126 -6.13 -28.94 6.01
C PHE A 126 -7.05 -30.16 5.84
N PHE A 127 -8.36 -29.93 5.63
CA PHE A 127 -9.31 -31.04 5.41
C PHE A 127 -8.98 -31.85 4.15
N VAL A 128 -8.61 -31.18 3.06
CA VAL A 128 -8.29 -31.84 1.78
C VAL A 128 -7.02 -32.68 1.91
N GLU A 129 -6.04 -32.22 2.65
CA GLU A 129 -4.82 -32.98 2.93
C GLU A 129 -5.12 -34.29 3.72
N PHE A 130 -5.92 -34.17 4.78
CA PHE A 130 -6.23 -35.29 5.67
C PHE A 130 -7.14 -36.37 5.04
N ASN A 131 -8.04 -35.99 4.15
CA ASN A 131 -9.08 -36.90 3.65
C ASN A 131 -8.86 -37.27 2.17
N PRO A 132 -9.22 -36.43 1.16
CA PRO A 132 -9.15 -36.88 -0.22
C PRO A 132 -7.75 -37.05 -0.76
N LEU A 133 -6.73 -36.39 -0.19
CA LEU A 133 -5.34 -36.49 -0.61
C LEU A 133 -4.47 -37.34 0.32
N SER A 134 -5.05 -38.03 1.32
CA SER A 134 -4.31 -38.82 2.30
C SER A 134 -3.37 -39.87 1.70
N ASP A 135 -3.74 -40.48 0.56
CA ASP A 135 -2.86 -41.42 -0.15
C ASP A 135 -1.60 -40.77 -0.72
N TRP A 136 -1.66 -39.46 -1.00
CA TRP A 136 -0.55 -38.67 -1.58
C TRP A 136 0.29 -38.00 -0.51
N THR A 137 -0.36 -37.49 0.53
CA THR A 137 0.26 -36.72 1.62
C THR A 137 0.68 -37.58 2.80
N GLY A 138 0.15 -38.80 2.90
CA GLY A 138 0.29 -39.68 4.07
C GLY A 138 -0.73 -39.40 5.18
N GLY A 139 -1.64 -38.43 4.99
CA GLY A 139 -2.69 -38.06 5.94
C GLY A 139 -2.12 -37.71 7.33
N GLU A 140 -2.64 -38.35 8.39
CA GLU A 140 -2.18 -38.15 9.78
C GLU A 140 -0.69 -38.47 9.99
N ASN A 141 -0.10 -39.36 9.17
CA ASN A 141 1.29 -39.77 9.30
C ASN A 141 2.27 -38.86 8.57
N GLY A 142 1.80 -37.94 7.71
CA GLY A 142 2.65 -37.12 6.88
C GLY A 142 3.56 -37.90 5.92
N LEU A 143 4.57 -37.24 5.35
CA LEU A 143 5.50 -37.85 4.39
C LEU A 143 6.90 -38.02 5.03
N PRO A 144 7.28 -39.24 5.46
CA PRO A 144 8.63 -39.51 5.97
C PRO A 144 9.65 -39.70 4.84
N GLY A 145 10.93 -39.59 5.19
CA GLY A 145 12.04 -39.92 4.31
C GLY A 145 12.40 -38.81 3.31
N VAL A 146 12.10 -37.57 3.63
CA VAL A 146 12.54 -36.40 2.81
C VAL A 146 14.07 -36.32 2.87
N PRO A 147 14.79 -36.45 1.72
CA PRO A 147 16.24 -36.45 1.69
C PRO A 147 16.80 -35.05 1.96
N THR A 148 17.97 -35.01 2.54
CA THR A 148 18.78 -33.81 2.68
C THR A 148 19.55 -33.52 1.38
N PRO A 149 19.87 -32.25 1.09
CA PRO A 149 20.58 -31.89 -0.14
C PRO A 149 22.01 -32.43 -0.10
N SER A 150 22.41 -33.07 -1.21
CA SER A 150 23.78 -33.48 -1.48
C SER A 150 24.20 -32.92 -2.85
N PHE A 151 25.40 -32.35 -2.93
CA PHE A 151 25.96 -31.81 -4.17
C PHE A 151 27.26 -32.54 -4.50
N ASP A 152 27.29 -33.23 -5.62
CA ASP A 152 28.50 -33.85 -6.15
C ASP A 152 29.16 -32.84 -7.12
N LEU A 153 30.27 -32.25 -6.70
CA LEU A 153 31.07 -31.29 -7.48
C LEU A 153 32.15 -31.99 -8.30
N GLY A 154 32.14 -33.32 -8.34
CA GLY A 154 33.14 -34.11 -9.05
C GLY A 154 34.47 -34.24 -8.30
N PHE A 155 34.93 -33.25 -7.58
CA PHE A 155 36.13 -33.27 -6.71
C PHE A 155 35.80 -33.34 -5.23
N ALA A 156 34.58 -33.05 -4.81
CA ALA A 156 34.10 -33.14 -3.44
C ALA A 156 32.58 -33.40 -3.38
N LYS A 157 32.16 -34.28 -2.50
CA LYS A 157 30.75 -34.47 -2.16
C LYS A 157 30.44 -33.64 -0.92
N LEU A 158 29.52 -32.68 -1.08
CA LEU A 158 29.01 -31.86 0.00
C LEU A 158 27.68 -32.44 0.46
N ASP A 159 27.67 -33.13 1.59
CA ASP A 159 26.48 -33.71 2.19
C ASP A 159 26.01 -32.82 3.35
N PHE A 160 24.80 -32.30 3.22
CA PHE A 160 24.16 -31.45 4.22
C PHE A 160 23.16 -32.27 5.03
N SER A 161 23.70 -33.14 5.93
CA SER A 161 22.88 -34.18 6.57
C SER A 161 22.00 -33.67 7.71
N SER A 162 22.55 -33.00 8.70
CA SER A 162 21.79 -32.51 9.87
C SER A 162 22.62 -31.54 10.72
N GLY A 163 21.95 -30.85 11.64
CA GLY A 163 22.60 -29.97 12.61
C GLY A 163 23.39 -28.84 11.93
N TRP A 164 24.63 -28.64 12.31
CA TRP A 164 25.49 -27.59 11.75
C TRP A 164 25.91 -27.83 10.29
N SER A 165 25.86 -29.08 9.79
CA SER A 165 26.18 -29.36 8.39
C SER A 165 25.07 -28.91 7.46
N LEU A 166 23.80 -28.90 7.88
CA LEU A 166 22.65 -28.39 7.11
C LEU A 166 22.56 -26.87 7.12
N TYR A 167 23.13 -26.24 8.17
CA TYR A 167 23.05 -24.78 8.33
C TYR A 167 23.51 -23.96 7.10
N PRO A 168 24.66 -24.24 6.45
CA PRO A 168 25.10 -23.43 5.30
C PRO A 168 24.11 -23.42 4.15
N PHE A 169 23.43 -24.55 3.90
CA PHE A 169 22.40 -24.64 2.88
C PHE A 169 21.18 -23.77 3.22
N LEU A 170 20.68 -23.86 4.45
CA LEU A 170 19.53 -23.06 4.92
C LEU A 170 19.89 -21.57 5.01
N ALA A 171 21.10 -21.24 5.45
CA ALA A 171 21.60 -19.86 5.50
C ALA A 171 21.73 -19.26 4.10
N PHE A 172 22.17 -20.02 3.12
CA PHE A 172 22.19 -19.60 1.72
C PHE A 172 20.79 -19.35 1.18
N CYS A 173 19.84 -20.27 1.40
CA CYS A 173 18.44 -20.09 1.00
C CYS A 173 17.82 -18.85 1.66
N PHE A 174 18.07 -18.64 2.95
CA PHE A 174 17.64 -17.44 3.66
C PHE A 174 18.27 -16.17 3.10
N PHE A 175 19.58 -16.18 2.84
CA PHE A 175 20.29 -15.04 2.27
C PHE A 175 19.73 -14.66 0.89
N VAL A 176 19.53 -15.63 0.01
CA VAL A 176 18.91 -15.38 -1.30
C VAL A 176 17.49 -14.81 -1.11
N GLY A 177 16.70 -15.39 -0.22
CA GLY A 177 15.35 -14.91 0.07
C GLY A 177 15.34 -13.46 0.57
N ILE A 178 16.17 -13.11 1.56
CA ILE A 178 16.21 -11.73 2.07
C ILE A 178 16.72 -10.73 1.03
N VAL A 179 17.70 -11.11 0.18
CA VAL A 179 18.18 -10.25 -0.90
C VAL A 179 17.06 -9.98 -1.92
N ILE A 180 16.31 -11.00 -2.32
CA ILE A 180 15.15 -10.85 -3.21
C ILE A 180 14.12 -9.92 -2.56
N ALA A 181 13.76 -10.14 -1.30
CA ALA A 181 12.80 -9.31 -0.57
C ALA A 181 13.25 -7.84 -0.48
N LEU A 182 14.54 -7.60 -0.17
CA LEU A 182 15.12 -6.26 -0.16
C LEU A 182 15.03 -5.56 -1.53
N ARG A 183 15.23 -6.31 -2.63
CA ARG A 183 15.07 -5.77 -3.99
C ARG A 183 13.61 -5.44 -4.28
N VAL A 184 12.68 -6.33 -3.94
CA VAL A 184 11.23 -6.11 -4.12
C VAL A 184 10.77 -4.87 -3.35
N VAL A 185 11.14 -4.74 -2.08
CA VAL A 185 10.69 -3.60 -1.25
C VAL A 185 11.30 -2.27 -1.70
N ARG A 186 12.53 -2.27 -2.23
CA ARG A 186 13.21 -1.09 -2.78
C ARG A 186 12.81 -0.77 -4.23
N SER A 187 12.05 -1.62 -4.87
CA SER A 187 11.57 -1.45 -6.24
C SER A 187 10.41 -0.46 -6.32
N PRO A 188 10.03 0.00 -7.51
CA PRO A 188 8.81 0.77 -7.71
C PRO A 188 7.55 0.06 -7.19
N VAL A 189 7.49 -1.27 -7.29
CA VAL A 189 6.38 -2.06 -6.73
C VAL A 189 6.33 -1.91 -5.21
N GLY A 190 7.45 -2.04 -4.51
CA GLY A 190 7.52 -1.90 -3.05
C GLY A 190 7.05 -0.54 -2.53
N VAL A 191 7.38 0.54 -3.24
CA VAL A 191 6.88 1.89 -2.91
C VAL A 191 5.36 1.97 -3.04
N ILE A 192 4.80 1.40 -4.10
CA ILE A 192 3.34 1.39 -4.31
C ILE A 192 2.65 0.50 -3.26
N LEU A 193 3.24 -0.65 -2.87
CA LEU A 193 2.70 -1.48 -1.78
C LEU A 193 2.64 -0.70 -0.46
N THR A 194 3.67 0.08 -0.15
CA THR A 194 3.69 0.93 1.05
C THR A 194 2.61 2.03 0.96
N ALA A 195 2.41 2.63 -0.21
CA ALA A 195 1.35 3.59 -0.44
C ALA A 195 -0.05 2.96 -0.23
N ILE A 196 -0.26 1.74 -0.74
CA ILE A 196 -1.52 0.99 -0.56
C ILE A 196 -1.78 0.68 0.92
N ARG A 197 -0.74 0.37 1.69
CA ARG A 197 -0.87 0.17 3.14
C ARG A 197 -1.33 1.43 3.86
N GLU A 198 -0.78 2.59 3.49
CA GLU A 198 -1.12 3.88 4.11
C GLU A 198 -2.53 4.34 3.74
N ASN A 199 -2.83 4.36 2.43
CA ASN A 199 -4.13 4.78 1.92
C ASN A 199 -4.45 4.15 0.55
N PRO A 200 -5.21 3.03 0.51
CA PRO A 200 -5.54 2.36 -0.74
C PRO A 200 -6.45 3.18 -1.66
N LEU A 201 -7.32 4.03 -1.09
CA LEU A 201 -8.20 4.89 -1.87
C LEU A 201 -7.40 5.96 -2.60
N ARG A 202 -6.45 6.59 -1.90
CA ARG A 202 -5.57 7.58 -2.53
C ARG A 202 -4.66 6.95 -3.59
N ALA A 203 -4.11 5.76 -3.34
CA ALA A 203 -3.31 5.04 -4.32
C ALA A 203 -4.12 4.75 -5.61
N ALA A 204 -5.41 4.42 -5.49
CA ALA A 204 -6.29 4.24 -6.63
C ALA A 204 -6.58 5.58 -7.37
N ALA A 205 -6.81 6.66 -6.61
CA ALA A 205 -7.12 7.98 -7.15
C ALA A 205 -5.94 8.65 -7.87
N VAL A 206 -4.70 8.32 -7.50
CA VAL A 206 -3.51 8.75 -8.26
C VAL A 206 -3.16 7.81 -9.42
N GLY A 207 -4.02 6.83 -9.73
CA GLY A 207 -3.92 6.03 -10.94
C GLY A 207 -3.30 4.63 -10.80
N HIS A 208 -3.08 4.11 -9.57
CA HIS A 208 -2.56 2.76 -9.38
C HIS A 208 -3.64 1.69 -9.28
N ASN A 209 -3.45 0.55 -9.94
CA ASN A 209 -4.33 -0.61 -9.81
C ASN A 209 -4.04 -1.36 -8.49
N VAL A 210 -4.69 -0.92 -7.41
CA VAL A 210 -4.52 -1.45 -6.05
C VAL A 210 -4.71 -2.96 -5.98
N GLN A 211 -5.68 -3.52 -6.73
CA GLN A 211 -5.98 -4.96 -6.70
C GLN A 211 -4.85 -5.79 -7.30
N ALA A 212 -4.28 -5.35 -8.43
CA ALA A 212 -3.16 -6.05 -9.07
C ALA A 212 -1.91 -6.05 -8.17
N TYR A 213 -1.60 -4.92 -7.50
CA TYR A 213 -0.48 -4.85 -6.56
C TYR A 213 -0.70 -5.69 -5.30
N LYS A 214 -1.91 -5.71 -4.74
CA LYS A 214 -2.27 -6.60 -3.62
C LYS A 214 -2.13 -8.07 -4.00
N LEU A 215 -2.59 -8.46 -5.18
CA LEU A 215 -2.44 -9.81 -5.70
C LEU A 215 -0.96 -10.19 -5.86
N THR A 216 -0.13 -9.27 -6.38
CA THR A 216 1.31 -9.49 -6.49
C THR A 216 1.95 -9.76 -5.13
N ALA A 217 1.64 -8.96 -4.10
CA ALA A 217 2.15 -9.17 -2.76
C ALA A 217 1.68 -10.52 -2.16
N PHE A 218 0.43 -10.89 -2.42
CA PHE A 218 -0.15 -12.16 -1.95
C PHE A 218 0.53 -13.38 -2.60
N VAL A 219 0.81 -13.32 -3.91
CA VAL A 219 1.52 -14.39 -4.64
C VAL A 219 2.98 -14.49 -4.17
N ILE A 220 3.65 -13.37 -3.93
CA ILE A 220 5.01 -13.37 -3.37
C ILE A 220 5.01 -14.03 -1.99
N ALA A 221 4.06 -13.68 -1.11
CA ALA A 221 3.95 -14.29 0.22
C ALA A 221 3.70 -15.80 0.13
N ALA A 222 2.83 -16.25 -0.78
CA ALA A 222 2.56 -17.66 -1.02
C ALA A 222 3.80 -18.41 -1.55
N ALA A 223 4.60 -17.79 -2.42
CA ALA A 223 5.86 -18.36 -2.91
C ALA A 223 6.87 -18.58 -1.78
N TYR A 224 7.08 -17.56 -0.93
CA TYR A 224 7.95 -17.68 0.25
C TYR A 224 7.44 -18.75 1.23
N ALA A 225 6.13 -18.78 1.46
CA ALA A 225 5.50 -19.80 2.31
C ALA A 225 5.77 -21.20 1.79
N GLY A 226 5.50 -21.44 0.49
CA GLY A 226 5.73 -22.76 -0.12
C GLY A 226 7.19 -23.19 -0.12
N PHE A 227 8.11 -22.26 -0.37
CA PHE A 227 9.55 -22.54 -0.31
C PHE A 227 10.00 -22.87 1.10
N ALA A 228 9.55 -22.11 2.09
CA ALA A 228 9.85 -22.37 3.50
C ALA A 228 9.24 -23.70 3.99
N GLY A 229 8.04 -24.07 3.52
CA GLY A 229 7.43 -25.37 3.78
C GLY A 229 8.26 -26.54 3.25
N GLY A 230 8.78 -26.42 2.03
CA GLY A 230 9.72 -27.40 1.49
C GLY A 230 11.01 -27.53 2.31
N LEU A 231 11.57 -26.39 2.75
CA LEU A 231 12.75 -26.38 3.63
C LEU A 231 12.47 -27.01 5.01
N LEU A 232 11.23 -26.89 5.52
CA LEU A 232 10.85 -27.60 6.75
C LEU A 232 10.93 -29.11 6.57
N GLY A 233 10.38 -29.64 5.45
CA GLY A 233 10.47 -31.07 5.14
C GLY A 233 11.91 -31.58 5.07
N VAL A 234 12.79 -30.81 4.41
CA VAL A 234 14.23 -31.11 4.34
C VAL A 234 14.90 -31.06 5.72
N LEU A 235 14.57 -30.05 6.54
CA LEU A 235 15.14 -29.89 7.89
C LEU A 235 14.77 -31.04 8.83
N GLN A 236 13.54 -31.51 8.76
CA GLN A 236 13.02 -32.56 9.64
C GLN A 236 13.23 -33.97 9.07
N GLY A 237 13.61 -34.12 7.80
CA GLY A 237 13.56 -35.40 7.09
C GLY A 237 12.16 -35.97 6.94
N PHE A 238 11.15 -35.14 7.18
CA PHE A 238 9.75 -35.49 7.30
C PHE A 238 8.86 -34.27 7.06
N MET A 239 7.82 -34.40 6.27
CA MET A 239 6.83 -33.33 6.10
C MET A 239 5.62 -33.58 6.99
N PRO A 240 5.45 -32.78 8.05
CA PRO A 240 4.37 -32.97 9.01
C PRO A 240 3.03 -32.41 8.50
N PRO A 241 1.89 -33.04 8.83
CA PRO A 241 0.57 -32.53 8.50
C PRO A 241 0.24 -31.21 9.20
N ASP A 242 0.85 -30.95 10.37
CA ASP A 242 0.71 -29.70 11.13
C ASP A 242 1.07 -28.44 10.30
N ALA A 243 1.77 -28.62 9.18
CA ALA A 243 2.12 -27.52 8.27
C ALA A 243 0.89 -26.80 7.71
N PHE A 244 -0.26 -27.48 7.59
CA PHE A 244 -1.52 -26.89 7.15
C PHE A 244 -2.37 -26.29 8.28
N MET A 245 -2.07 -26.59 9.54
CA MET A 245 -2.87 -26.15 10.68
C MET A 245 -2.92 -24.62 10.80
N PHE A 246 -4.05 -24.12 11.27
CA PHE A 246 -4.23 -22.72 11.61
C PHE A 246 -3.17 -22.20 12.59
N ASP A 247 -2.75 -23.02 13.54
CA ASP A 247 -1.70 -22.69 14.52
C ASP A 247 -0.40 -22.25 13.84
N THR A 248 -0.04 -22.82 12.70
CA THR A 248 1.14 -22.45 11.91
C THR A 248 1.02 -21.01 11.39
N SER A 249 -0.15 -20.62 10.87
CA SER A 249 -0.43 -19.21 10.47
C SER A 249 -0.44 -18.29 11.69
N GLY A 250 -1.03 -18.72 12.80
CA GLY A 250 -1.07 -17.96 14.06
C GLY A 250 0.34 -17.68 14.61
N GLN A 251 1.18 -18.72 14.67
CA GLN A 251 2.58 -18.57 15.09
C GLN A 251 3.37 -17.60 14.20
N LEU A 252 3.20 -17.67 12.88
CA LEU A 252 3.82 -16.76 11.92
C LEU A 252 3.46 -15.30 12.19
N ILE A 253 2.17 -15.04 12.42
CA ILE A 253 1.65 -13.70 12.73
C ILE A 253 2.26 -13.17 14.02
N MET A 254 2.28 -14.00 15.07
CA MET A 254 2.85 -13.66 16.36
C MET A 254 4.35 -13.35 16.27
N GLN A 255 5.11 -14.20 15.59
CA GLN A 255 6.55 -13.98 15.35
C GLN A 255 6.81 -12.67 14.60
N THR A 256 6.04 -12.40 13.54
CA THR A 256 6.17 -11.15 12.76
C THR A 256 5.82 -9.93 13.60
N ALA A 257 4.78 -10.01 14.42
CA ALA A 257 4.36 -8.92 15.31
C ALA A 257 5.40 -8.61 16.41
N ILE A 258 5.92 -9.66 17.09
CA ILE A 258 6.98 -9.52 18.10
C ILE A 258 8.24 -8.89 17.51
N GLY A 259 8.68 -9.40 16.36
CA GLY A 259 9.93 -8.94 15.75
C GLY A 259 9.85 -7.51 15.20
N GLY A 260 8.69 -7.10 14.67
CA GLY A 260 8.41 -5.78 14.12
C GLY A 260 8.06 -5.83 12.64
N ARG A 261 6.79 -5.58 12.34
CA ARG A 261 6.23 -5.59 10.99
C ARG A 261 6.83 -4.49 10.10
N GLY A 262 7.04 -4.80 8.83
CA GLY A 262 7.53 -3.84 7.82
C GLY A 262 9.04 -3.57 7.93
N THR A 263 9.81 -4.50 8.52
CA THR A 263 11.26 -4.36 8.66
C THR A 263 12.05 -5.39 7.88
N LEU A 264 11.41 -6.44 7.33
CA LEU A 264 11.95 -7.65 6.71
C LEU A 264 12.79 -8.55 7.65
N PHE A 265 13.50 -7.96 8.61
CA PHE A 265 14.28 -8.68 9.62
C PHE A 265 13.46 -8.99 10.89
N GLY A 266 12.33 -8.31 11.08
CA GLY A 266 11.43 -8.53 12.20
C GLY A 266 11.01 -9.99 12.37
N PRO A 267 10.51 -10.64 11.32
CA PRO A 267 10.12 -12.04 11.41
C PRO A 267 11.24 -12.98 11.85
N LEU A 268 12.48 -12.73 11.41
CA LEU A 268 13.65 -13.52 11.86
C LEU A 268 13.92 -13.33 13.35
N VAL A 269 13.91 -12.07 13.83
CA VAL A 269 14.09 -11.75 15.25
C VAL A 269 12.94 -12.34 16.07
N GLY A 270 11.71 -12.19 15.60
CA GLY A 270 10.54 -12.76 16.27
C GLY A 270 10.54 -14.28 16.31
N ALA A 271 10.95 -14.95 15.22
CA ALA A 271 11.15 -16.39 15.19
C ALA A 271 12.24 -16.82 16.17
N GLY A 272 13.34 -16.06 16.23
CA GLY A 272 14.41 -16.29 17.21
C GLY A 272 13.88 -16.24 18.64
N VAL A 273 13.25 -15.15 19.03
CA VAL A 273 12.70 -14.99 20.39
C VAL A 273 11.67 -16.07 20.71
N TRP A 274 10.77 -16.37 19.78
CA TRP A 274 9.73 -17.39 19.97
C TRP A 274 10.33 -18.77 20.19
N LEU A 275 11.22 -19.22 19.30
CA LEU A 275 11.77 -20.59 19.32
C LEU A 275 12.75 -20.78 20.48
N PHE A 276 13.62 -19.80 20.77
CA PHE A 276 14.47 -19.88 21.96
C PHE A 276 13.67 -19.92 23.26
N LEU A 277 12.61 -19.08 23.36
CA LEU A 277 11.77 -19.10 24.55
C LEU A 277 10.98 -20.41 24.67
N GLN A 278 10.49 -20.95 23.57
CA GLN A 278 9.83 -22.25 23.52
C GLN A 278 10.77 -23.36 24.03
N ASP A 279 11.97 -23.46 23.47
CA ASP A 279 12.94 -24.46 23.84
C ASP A 279 13.36 -24.30 25.32
N PHE A 280 13.56 -23.07 25.79
CA PHE A 280 13.87 -22.79 27.20
C PHE A 280 12.75 -23.23 28.15
N LEU A 281 11.50 -22.94 27.82
CA LEU A 281 10.34 -23.32 28.63
C LEU A 281 10.14 -24.85 28.67
N GLN A 282 10.37 -25.53 27.55
CA GLN A 282 10.17 -26.97 27.40
C GLN A 282 11.35 -27.80 27.94
N ALA A 283 12.57 -27.47 27.52
CA ALA A 283 13.76 -28.28 27.82
C ALA A 283 14.38 -27.91 29.16
N THR A 284 14.50 -26.61 29.49
CA THR A 284 15.19 -26.16 30.72
C THR A 284 14.23 -26.12 31.91
N LEU A 285 13.08 -25.45 31.77
CA LEU A 285 12.11 -25.35 32.87
C LEU A 285 11.15 -26.54 32.96
N LYS A 286 11.12 -27.41 31.94
CA LYS A 286 10.29 -28.63 31.88
C LYS A 286 8.83 -28.42 32.26
N LEU A 287 8.24 -27.32 31.81
CA LEU A 287 6.88 -26.88 32.19
C LEU A 287 5.75 -27.79 31.67
N GLY A 288 6.04 -28.88 30.98
CA GLY A 288 5.02 -29.75 30.39
C GLY A 288 4.07 -28.94 29.49
N ALA A 289 2.75 -29.16 29.58
CA ALA A 289 1.75 -28.46 28.75
C ALA A 289 1.59 -26.97 29.06
N THR A 290 2.06 -26.50 30.24
CA THR A 290 1.87 -25.10 30.68
C THR A 290 2.79 -24.11 29.96
N TRP A 291 3.78 -24.57 29.19
CA TRP A 291 4.67 -23.71 28.42
C TRP A 291 3.91 -22.80 27.44
N LYS A 292 2.79 -23.30 26.83
CA LYS A 292 1.94 -22.52 25.92
C LYS A 292 1.30 -21.31 26.60
N LEU A 293 0.86 -21.49 27.86
CA LEU A 293 0.27 -20.41 28.64
C LEU A 293 1.31 -19.32 28.95
N VAL A 294 2.50 -19.73 29.41
CA VAL A 294 3.58 -18.78 29.72
C VAL A 294 4.01 -18.03 28.45
N LEU A 295 4.19 -18.73 27.33
CA LEU A 295 4.55 -18.14 26.05
C LEU A 295 3.48 -17.14 25.58
N GLY A 296 2.19 -17.49 25.72
CA GLY A 296 1.07 -16.60 25.39
C GLY A 296 1.05 -15.34 26.27
N LEU A 297 1.32 -15.47 27.57
CA LEU A 297 1.40 -14.33 28.49
C LEU A 297 2.56 -13.39 28.10
N VAL A 298 3.74 -13.95 27.83
CA VAL A 298 4.91 -13.17 27.37
C VAL A 298 4.58 -12.45 26.06
N PHE A 299 3.88 -13.13 25.13
CA PHE A 299 3.44 -12.51 23.87
C PHE A 299 2.53 -11.30 24.12
N VAL A 300 1.51 -11.44 24.99
CA VAL A 300 0.59 -10.33 25.33
C VAL A 300 1.39 -9.16 25.90
N LEU A 301 2.31 -9.42 26.84
CA LEU A 301 3.15 -8.37 27.41
C LEU A 301 4.02 -7.68 26.35
N LEU A 302 4.67 -8.43 25.47
CA LEU A 302 5.49 -7.87 24.40
C LEU A 302 4.68 -6.98 23.46
N VAL A 303 3.49 -7.41 23.05
CA VAL A 303 2.61 -6.63 22.16
C VAL A 303 2.09 -5.36 22.84
N CYS A 304 1.75 -5.43 24.14
CA CYS A 304 1.29 -4.27 24.89
C CYS A 304 2.37 -3.20 25.07
N PHE A 305 3.61 -3.62 25.37
CA PHE A 305 4.70 -2.69 25.66
C PHE A 305 5.51 -2.28 24.42
N LEU A 306 5.67 -3.17 23.43
CA LEU A 306 6.46 -2.94 22.22
C LEU A 306 5.53 -2.80 20.99
N ARG A 307 4.80 -1.70 20.90
CA ARG A 307 3.82 -1.44 19.81
C ARG A 307 4.40 -1.56 18.39
N GLN A 308 5.71 -1.31 18.21
CA GLN A 308 6.42 -1.41 16.92
C GLN A 308 7.25 -2.69 16.81
N GLY A 309 7.11 -3.62 17.76
CA GLY A 309 7.94 -4.81 17.89
C GLY A 309 9.36 -4.53 18.39
N ILE A 310 10.18 -5.58 18.52
CA ILE A 310 11.54 -5.49 19.09
C ILE A 310 12.44 -4.57 18.24
N ILE A 311 12.42 -4.72 16.93
CA ILE A 311 13.26 -3.87 16.04
C ILE A 311 12.85 -2.42 16.12
N GLY A 312 11.53 -2.15 16.19
CA GLY A 312 11.02 -0.78 16.36
C GLY A 312 11.44 -0.19 17.69
N GLY A 313 11.23 -0.91 18.79
CA GLY A 313 11.63 -0.49 20.14
C GLY A 313 13.13 -0.25 20.28
N LEU A 314 13.97 -1.13 19.67
CA LEU A 314 15.42 -0.93 19.66
C LEU A 314 15.83 0.33 18.87
N ARG A 315 15.18 0.60 17.74
CA ARG A 315 15.42 1.82 16.97
C ARG A 315 15.06 3.07 17.76
N ASP A 316 13.92 3.05 18.44
CA ASP A 316 13.46 4.19 19.26
C ASP A 316 14.41 4.41 20.46
N LEU A 317 14.85 3.33 21.11
CA LEU A 317 15.86 3.39 22.18
C LEU A 317 17.20 3.97 21.68
N LEU A 318 17.68 3.52 20.52
CA LEU A 318 18.91 4.06 19.92
C LEU A 318 18.77 5.53 19.51
N ALA A 319 17.58 5.96 19.07
CA ALA A 319 17.29 7.36 18.76
C ALA A 319 17.36 8.22 20.02
N ILE A 320 16.79 7.76 21.13
CA ILE A 320 16.87 8.42 22.45
C ILE A 320 18.33 8.53 22.91
N LEU A 321 19.08 7.41 22.87
CA LEU A 321 20.49 7.36 23.32
C LEU A 321 21.42 8.21 22.44
N SER A 322 21.09 8.38 21.14
CA SER A 322 21.87 9.18 20.21
C SER A 322 21.51 10.66 20.22
N GLY A 323 20.61 11.11 21.09
CA GLY A 323 20.12 12.49 21.16
C GLY A 323 19.33 12.95 19.92
N LYS A 324 18.91 12.03 19.07
CA LYS A 324 18.11 12.26 17.87
C LYS A 324 16.63 11.89 18.07
N ALA A 325 16.18 11.85 19.33
CA ALA A 325 14.75 11.70 19.61
C ALA A 325 14.01 12.88 18.97
N GLU A 326 13.20 12.61 17.95
CA GLU A 326 12.27 13.62 17.43
C GLU A 326 11.37 14.04 18.60
N PRO A 327 11.29 15.35 18.93
CA PRO A 327 10.33 15.81 19.92
C PRO A 327 8.94 15.36 19.47
N ALA A 328 8.19 14.76 20.40
CA ALA A 328 6.75 14.55 20.23
C ALA A 328 6.16 15.88 19.76
N ALA A 329 5.30 15.84 18.75
CA ALA A 329 4.75 16.99 18.07
C ALA A 329 4.27 18.06 19.08
N GLU A 330 5.15 18.92 19.50
CA GLU A 330 4.82 20.19 20.15
C GLU A 330 4.46 21.19 19.07
N ALA A 331 3.44 21.95 19.40
CA ALA A 331 2.79 23.01 18.66
C ALA A 331 3.61 23.61 17.50
N VAL A 332 2.94 23.61 16.36
CA VAL A 332 3.30 24.30 15.13
C VAL A 332 3.99 25.62 15.41
N GLU A 333 5.31 25.66 15.29
CA GLU A 333 6.03 26.91 15.11
C GLU A 333 5.53 27.57 13.83
N GLU A 334 5.18 28.83 13.93
CA GLU A 334 4.73 29.67 12.83
C GLU A 334 5.65 29.47 11.61
N ALA A 335 5.06 29.09 10.50
CA ALA A 335 5.78 28.78 9.27
C ALA A 335 6.75 29.93 8.93
N ALA A 336 8.02 29.60 8.79
CA ALA A 336 9.03 30.53 8.30
C ALA A 336 8.54 31.19 6.99
N PRO A 337 8.84 32.47 6.75
CA PRO A 337 8.35 33.19 5.59
C PRO A 337 8.71 32.45 4.31
N VAL A 338 7.67 32.11 3.55
CA VAL A 338 7.78 31.39 2.28
C VAL A 338 8.54 32.28 1.32
N ALA A 339 9.77 31.87 0.95
CA ALA A 339 10.49 32.54 -0.12
C ALA A 339 9.64 32.43 -1.40
N THR A 340 9.30 33.56 -1.99
CA THR A 340 8.61 33.65 -3.28
C THR A 340 9.47 32.94 -4.33
N ALA A 341 9.09 31.71 -4.69
CA ALA A 341 9.72 31.00 -5.79
C ALA A 341 9.46 31.75 -7.11
N ALA A 342 10.48 31.80 -7.95
CA ALA A 342 10.32 32.32 -9.31
C ALA A 342 9.23 31.52 -10.05
N PRO A 343 8.45 32.14 -10.96
CA PRO A 343 7.41 31.44 -11.71
C PRO A 343 8.03 30.28 -12.49
N VAL A 344 7.68 29.08 -12.12
CA VAL A 344 8.08 27.85 -12.81
C VAL A 344 7.13 27.64 -13.97
N ALA A 345 7.67 27.48 -15.19
CA ALA A 345 6.87 27.24 -16.37
C ALA A 345 5.98 25.98 -16.16
N PRO A 346 4.68 26.04 -16.50
CA PRO A 346 3.81 24.90 -16.39
C PRO A 346 4.32 23.73 -17.26
N MET A 347 4.45 22.55 -16.71
CA MET A 347 4.76 21.36 -17.49
C MET A 347 3.63 21.12 -18.48
N ALA A 348 3.96 20.96 -19.77
CA ALA A 348 2.96 20.67 -20.79
C ALA A 348 2.13 19.44 -20.36
N ALA A 349 0.80 19.56 -20.40
CA ALA A 349 -0.08 18.43 -20.13
C ALA A 349 0.27 17.32 -21.13
N ARG A 350 0.71 16.16 -20.63
CA ARG A 350 1.04 14.99 -21.46
C ARG A 350 -0.21 14.44 -22.14
N HIS A 351 -1.34 14.62 -21.48
CA HIS A 351 -2.69 14.44 -21.99
C HIS A 351 -3.22 15.77 -22.53
N ALA A 352 -2.49 16.41 -23.46
CA ALA A 352 -3.08 17.48 -24.25
C ALA A 352 -4.30 16.88 -24.97
N ALA A 353 -5.46 17.53 -24.86
CA ALA A 353 -6.65 17.11 -25.58
C ALA A 353 -6.26 16.79 -27.04
N PRO A 354 -6.65 15.64 -27.60
CA PRO A 354 -6.30 15.29 -28.95
C PRO A 354 -6.71 16.47 -29.84
N SER A 355 -5.74 17.00 -30.56
CA SER A 355 -5.92 18.09 -31.50
C SER A 355 -6.89 17.63 -32.61
N GLY A 356 -8.19 17.77 -32.37
CA GLY A 356 -9.25 17.31 -33.29
C GLY A 356 -10.61 17.03 -32.64
N HIS A 357 -10.75 17.09 -31.32
CA HIS A 357 -12.05 16.90 -30.69
C HIS A 357 -12.82 18.24 -30.73
N ALA A 358 -13.82 18.34 -31.61
CA ALA A 358 -14.71 19.48 -31.69
C ALA A 358 -15.86 19.29 -30.68
N GLY A 359 -15.64 19.65 -29.40
CA GLY A 359 -16.65 19.56 -28.36
C GLY A 359 -16.08 19.82 -26.97
N PRO A 360 -16.94 19.89 -25.93
CA PRO A 360 -16.50 20.13 -24.56
C PRO A 360 -15.59 19.01 -24.08
N LEU A 361 -14.59 19.39 -23.26
CA LEU A 361 -13.63 18.43 -22.66
C LEU A 361 -14.32 17.44 -21.74
N LEU A 362 -15.25 17.94 -20.91
CA LEU A 362 -16.09 17.12 -20.03
C LEU A 362 -17.56 17.49 -20.25
N GLN A 363 -18.42 16.47 -20.36
CA GLN A 363 -19.86 16.65 -20.48
C GLN A 363 -20.59 15.65 -19.59
N ALA A 364 -21.49 16.15 -18.74
CA ALA A 364 -22.49 15.36 -18.04
C ALA A 364 -23.85 15.58 -18.72
N ARG A 365 -24.61 14.50 -18.95
CA ARG A 365 -25.94 14.53 -19.61
C ARG A 365 -26.97 13.88 -18.69
N ALA A 366 -28.01 14.64 -18.31
CA ALA A 366 -29.12 14.23 -17.46
C ALA A 366 -28.67 13.43 -16.21
N LEU A 367 -27.59 13.90 -15.56
CA LEU A 367 -26.90 13.16 -14.51
C LEU A 367 -27.74 13.16 -13.24
N THR A 368 -28.14 11.97 -12.77
CA THR A 368 -29.00 11.80 -11.59
C THR A 368 -28.38 10.84 -10.60
N LYS A 369 -28.45 11.19 -9.30
CA LYS A 369 -28.05 10.33 -8.20
C LYS A 369 -29.10 10.26 -7.12
N ARG A 370 -29.48 9.01 -6.78
CA ARG A 370 -30.40 8.71 -5.68
C ARG A 370 -29.73 7.82 -4.64
N TYR A 371 -29.96 8.10 -3.39
CA TYR A 371 -29.57 7.28 -2.24
C TYR A 371 -30.83 6.84 -1.50
N GLY A 372 -31.35 5.67 -1.82
CA GLY A 372 -32.65 5.23 -1.32
C GLY A 372 -33.77 6.19 -1.74
N GLY A 373 -34.43 6.80 -0.75
CA GLY A 373 -35.50 7.80 -1.00
C GLY A 373 -35.01 9.21 -1.28
N VAL A 374 -33.71 9.50 -1.06
CA VAL A 374 -33.17 10.87 -1.22
C VAL A 374 -32.59 11.05 -2.61
N VAL A 375 -33.01 12.09 -3.32
CA VAL A 375 -32.45 12.52 -4.60
C VAL A 375 -31.38 13.57 -4.35
N ALA A 376 -30.10 13.19 -4.46
CA ALA A 376 -28.99 14.10 -4.21
C ALA A 376 -28.69 15.00 -5.41
N ASN A 377 -28.86 14.48 -6.63
CA ASN A 377 -28.75 15.23 -7.89
C ASN A 377 -29.82 14.73 -8.86
N GLN A 378 -30.39 15.64 -9.65
CA GLN A 378 -31.46 15.33 -10.57
C GLN A 378 -31.25 16.05 -11.89
N ASP A 379 -31.18 15.26 -12.98
CA ASP A 379 -31.15 15.71 -14.38
C ASP A 379 -30.15 16.87 -14.64
N ILE A 380 -28.92 16.72 -14.13
CA ILE A 380 -27.86 17.71 -14.30
C ILE A 380 -27.26 17.57 -15.71
N ASP A 381 -27.39 18.62 -16.49
CA ASP A 381 -26.63 18.85 -17.71
C ASP A 381 -25.52 19.87 -17.43
N PHE A 382 -24.27 19.50 -17.78
CA PHE A 382 -23.10 20.31 -17.46
C PHE A 382 -21.99 20.05 -18.49
N ALA A 383 -21.32 21.10 -18.93
CA ALA A 383 -20.25 21.02 -19.90
C ALA A 383 -19.10 21.97 -19.55
N VAL A 384 -17.86 21.53 -19.78
CA VAL A 384 -16.65 22.35 -19.58
C VAL A 384 -15.77 22.25 -20.81
N GLU A 385 -15.37 23.41 -21.33
CA GLU A 385 -14.50 23.52 -22.49
C GLU A 385 -13.02 23.36 -22.12
N ALA A 386 -12.20 22.98 -23.10
CA ALA A 386 -10.75 22.86 -22.88
C ALA A 386 -10.13 24.23 -22.53
N GLY A 387 -9.32 24.28 -21.47
CA GLY A 387 -8.68 25.51 -20.97
C GLY A 387 -9.58 26.37 -20.08
N GLU A 388 -10.82 25.94 -19.82
CA GLU A 388 -11.76 26.68 -18.97
C GLU A 388 -11.46 26.46 -17.47
N LEU A 389 -11.54 27.51 -16.64
CA LEU A 389 -11.63 27.41 -15.18
C LEU A 389 -13.09 27.64 -14.78
N ARG A 390 -13.76 26.53 -14.38
CA ARG A 390 -15.17 26.50 -13.97
C ARG A 390 -15.27 26.48 -12.46
N GLY A 391 -15.99 27.44 -11.88
CA GLY A 391 -16.42 27.43 -10.49
C GLY A 391 -17.76 26.72 -10.31
N ILE A 392 -17.93 25.98 -9.21
CA ILE A 392 -19.21 25.40 -8.79
C ILE A 392 -19.51 25.88 -7.38
N ILE A 393 -20.66 26.54 -7.22
CA ILE A 393 -21.15 27.06 -5.94
C ILE A 393 -22.55 26.54 -5.64
N GLY A 394 -23.04 26.79 -4.44
CA GLY A 394 -24.40 26.46 -4.00
C GLY A 394 -24.47 26.31 -2.47
N PRO A 395 -25.64 26.41 -1.86
CA PRO A 395 -25.81 26.25 -0.43
C PRO A 395 -25.44 24.85 0.05
N ASN A 396 -25.41 24.68 1.38
CA ASN A 396 -25.19 23.36 1.99
C ASN A 396 -26.36 22.44 1.61
N GLY A 397 -26.03 21.18 1.27
CA GLY A 397 -27.04 20.23 0.79
C GLY A 397 -27.42 20.34 -0.70
N ALA A 398 -26.90 21.32 -1.46
CA ALA A 398 -27.20 21.50 -2.88
C ALA A 398 -26.72 20.35 -3.79
N GLY A 399 -26.06 19.33 -3.27
CA GLY A 399 -25.59 18.17 -4.03
C GLY A 399 -24.18 18.31 -4.65
N LYS A 400 -23.43 19.40 -4.36
CA LYS A 400 -22.10 19.68 -4.93
C LYS A 400 -21.13 18.52 -4.81
N THR A 401 -20.91 18.01 -3.60
CA THR A 401 -19.97 16.92 -3.34
C THR A 401 -20.40 15.61 -4.04
N THR A 402 -21.71 15.33 -4.11
CA THR A 402 -22.21 14.16 -4.84
C THR A 402 -21.99 14.31 -6.34
N PHE A 403 -22.26 15.49 -6.89
CA PHE A 403 -22.01 15.79 -8.29
C PHE A 403 -20.53 15.64 -8.65
N PHE A 404 -19.65 16.20 -7.84
CA PHE A 404 -18.20 16.08 -7.99
C PHE A 404 -17.72 14.61 -7.98
N LYS A 405 -18.22 13.80 -7.04
CA LYS A 405 -17.91 12.38 -6.95
C LYS A 405 -18.44 11.56 -8.13
N MET A 406 -19.52 12.01 -8.77
CA MET A 406 -19.98 11.39 -10.01
C MET A 406 -19.05 11.74 -11.18
N LEU A 407 -18.66 13.02 -11.34
CA LEU A 407 -17.74 13.46 -12.39
C LEU A 407 -16.40 12.73 -12.35
N THR A 408 -15.92 12.39 -11.16
CA THR A 408 -14.66 11.64 -10.94
C THR A 408 -14.82 10.13 -10.96
N CYS A 409 -16.04 9.63 -11.19
CA CYS A 409 -16.39 8.21 -11.12
C CYS A 409 -16.10 7.55 -9.77
N GLU A 410 -15.98 8.33 -8.67
CA GLU A 410 -15.91 7.79 -7.31
C GLU A 410 -17.24 7.15 -6.91
N VAL A 411 -18.34 7.75 -7.32
CA VAL A 411 -19.70 7.25 -7.12
C VAL A 411 -20.38 7.11 -8.48
N PRO A 412 -20.90 5.92 -8.85
CA PRO A 412 -21.62 5.76 -10.10
C PRO A 412 -22.97 6.51 -10.06
N PRO A 413 -23.37 7.18 -11.14
CA PRO A 413 -24.71 7.79 -11.25
C PRO A 413 -25.79 6.72 -11.22
N THR A 414 -27.02 7.12 -10.86
CA THR A 414 -28.21 6.27 -10.97
C THR A 414 -28.72 6.23 -12.42
N SER A 415 -28.65 7.38 -13.11
CA SER A 415 -28.94 7.53 -14.54
C SER A 415 -28.15 8.70 -15.11
N GLY A 416 -28.12 8.80 -16.43
CA GLY A 416 -27.34 9.79 -17.16
C GLY A 416 -25.98 9.27 -17.58
N ALA A 417 -25.20 10.11 -18.27
CA ALA A 417 -23.89 9.75 -18.81
C ALA A 417 -22.86 10.85 -18.57
N ILE A 418 -21.59 10.44 -18.45
CA ILE A 418 -20.43 11.32 -18.30
C ILE A 418 -19.49 11.03 -19.47
N VAL A 419 -19.21 12.03 -20.27
CA VAL A 419 -18.32 11.94 -21.44
C VAL A 419 -17.10 12.82 -21.18
N PHE A 420 -15.91 12.25 -21.25
CA PHE A 420 -14.64 12.94 -21.11
C PHE A 420 -13.78 12.72 -22.37
N GLU A 421 -13.33 13.80 -23.01
CA GLU A 421 -12.60 13.76 -24.29
C GLU A 421 -13.30 12.91 -25.35
N GLY A 422 -14.64 13.01 -25.42
CA GLY A 422 -15.47 12.23 -26.37
C GLY A 422 -15.69 10.77 -26.00
N ARG A 423 -15.13 10.30 -24.89
CA ARG A 423 -15.27 8.94 -24.40
C ARG A 423 -16.26 8.87 -23.24
N ASP A 424 -17.20 7.93 -23.29
CA ASP A 424 -18.06 7.62 -22.15
C ASP A 424 -17.24 6.98 -21.02
N ILE A 425 -17.20 7.65 -19.86
CA ILE A 425 -16.51 7.21 -18.65
C ILE A 425 -17.49 6.77 -17.56
N THR A 426 -18.80 6.74 -17.85
CA THR A 426 -19.84 6.41 -16.87
C THR A 426 -19.58 5.05 -16.21
N GLY A 427 -19.45 5.04 -14.89
CA GLY A 427 -19.19 3.82 -14.13
C GLY A 427 -17.79 3.20 -14.29
N MET A 428 -16.86 3.88 -14.94
CA MET A 428 -15.46 3.47 -14.95
C MET A 428 -14.85 3.55 -13.54
N ARG A 429 -13.76 2.83 -13.31
CA ARG A 429 -13.04 2.94 -12.04
C ARG A 429 -12.22 4.23 -12.00
N ILE A 430 -12.14 4.84 -10.82
CA ILE A 430 -11.36 6.06 -10.58
C ILE A 430 -9.91 5.95 -11.09
N THR A 431 -9.29 4.78 -10.96
CA THR A 431 -7.94 4.50 -11.47
C THR A 431 -7.86 4.65 -13.00
N ASP A 432 -8.86 4.15 -13.71
CA ASP A 432 -8.91 4.19 -15.18
C ASP A 432 -9.19 5.62 -15.68
N VAL A 433 -10.04 6.35 -14.97
CA VAL A 433 -10.35 7.77 -15.26
C VAL A 433 -9.12 8.66 -14.99
N CYS A 434 -8.40 8.43 -13.90
CA CYS A 434 -7.14 9.12 -13.63
C CYS A 434 -6.10 8.91 -14.75
N GLN A 435 -5.99 7.68 -15.25
CA GLN A 435 -5.08 7.36 -16.37
C GLN A 435 -5.50 7.99 -17.71
N LEU A 436 -6.76 8.45 -17.84
CA LEU A 436 -7.21 9.23 -18.99
C LEU A 436 -6.88 10.73 -18.87
N GLY A 437 -6.40 11.18 -17.70
CA GLY A 437 -6.03 12.58 -17.48
C GLY A 437 -7.05 13.41 -16.68
N LEU A 438 -8.02 12.77 -16.03
CA LEU A 438 -8.94 13.43 -15.10
C LEU A 438 -8.55 13.12 -13.67
N THR A 439 -8.07 14.10 -12.92
CA THR A 439 -7.62 13.93 -11.53
C THR A 439 -8.36 14.84 -10.56
N GLN A 440 -8.35 14.46 -9.28
CA GLN A 440 -9.04 15.22 -8.24
C GLN A 440 -8.19 15.43 -6.99
N SER A 441 -8.45 16.55 -6.28
CA SER A 441 -8.15 16.69 -4.86
C SER A 441 -9.37 16.32 -4.02
N TYR A 442 -9.16 16.03 -2.73
CA TYR A 442 -10.23 15.66 -1.81
C TYR A 442 -10.47 16.77 -0.79
N GLN A 443 -11.71 16.92 -0.31
CA GLN A 443 -12.07 17.87 0.74
C GLN A 443 -11.29 17.61 2.04
N VAL A 444 -11.19 16.34 2.45
CA VAL A 444 -10.35 15.90 3.56
C VAL A 444 -9.03 15.39 3.00
N ASN A 445 -7.91 15.92 3.49
CA ASN A 445 -6.56 15.58 3.00
C ASN A 445 -6.33 14.06 2.99
N GLN A 446 -6.27 13.49 1.80
CA GLN A 446 -6.01 12.08 1.53
C GLN A 446 -4.54 11.91 1.13
N LEU A 447 -3.64 11.94 2.12
CA LEU A 447 -2.20 11.85 1.91
C LEU A 447 -1.62 10.56 2.51
N PHE A 448 -0.40 10.20 2.11
CA PHE A 448 0.37 9.12 2.73
C PHE A 448 1.17 9.70 3.90
N ASN A 449 0.56 9.76 5.08
CA ASN A 449 1.01 10.54 6.23
C ASN A 449 2.38 10.11 6.79
N ARG A 450 2.73 8.82 6.71
CA ARG A 450 4.02 8.31 7.19
C ARG A 450 5.15 8.43 6.18
N LEU A 451 4.82 8.81 4.94
CA LEU A 451 5.79 9.03 3.89
C LEU A 451 6.20 10.50 3.85
N THR A 452 7.38 10.77 3.28
CA THR A 452 7.86 12.12 3.04
C THR A 452 7.08 12.79 1.90
N VAL A 453 7.20 14.12 1.81
CA VAL A 453 6.62 14.91 0.71
C VAL A 453 7.10 14.39 -0.64
N ARG A 454 8.40 14.13 -0.79
CA ARG A 454 8.98 13.55 -2.01
C ARG A 454 8.39 12.19 -2.35
N GLU A 455 8.26 11.29 -1.37
CA GLU A 455 7.71 9.96 -1.60
C GLU A 455 6.24 10.03 -2.03
N ASN A 456 5.45 10.94 -1.46
CA ASN A 456 4.08 11.19 -1.89
C ASN A 456 4.02 11.57 -3.37
N VAL A 457 4.76 12.58 -3.80
CA VAL A 457 4.80 13.01 -5.20
C VAL A 457 5.34 11.92 -6.11
N THR A 458 6.35 11.16 -5.66
CA THR A 458 6.91 10.03 -6.41
C THR A 458 5.87 8.98 -6.75
N ILE A 459 4.95 8.67 -5.81
CA ILE A 459 3.87 7.69 -6.03
C ILE A 459 2.95 8.14 -7.16
N ALA A 460 2.54 9.41 -7.19
CA ALA A 460 1.68 9.94 -8.25
C ALA A 460 2.42 9.98 -9.61
N ALA A 461 3.66 10.46 -9.63
CA ALA A 461 4.48 10.48 -10.84
C ALA A 461 4.76 9.09 -11.41
N LEU A 462 4.86 8.05 -10.57
CA LEU A 462 5.01 6.66 -11.02
C LEU A 462 3.78 6.17 -11.80
N ALA A 463 2.57 6.54 -11.39
CA ALA A 463 1.35 6.16 -12.09
C ALA A 463 1.29 6.79 -13.49
N GLU A 464 1.71 8.05 -13.61
CA GLU A 464 1.77 8.76 -14.88
C GLU A 464 2.82 8.15 -15.83
N LEU A 465 4.05 7.95 -15.35
CA LEU A 465 5.16 7.49 -16.20
C LEU A 465 5.08 6.00 -16.57
N ARG A 466 4.37 5.19 -15.79
CA ARG A 466 4.38 3.73 -15.92
C ARG A 466 3.01 3.09 -16.12
N GLY A 467 1.95 3.89 -16.09
CA GLY A 467 0.58 3.42 -16.16
C GLY A 467 0.09 2.77 -14.88
N LYS A 468 -1.14 2.31 -14.90
CA LYS A 468 -1.87 1.79 -13.72
C LYS A 468 -1.24 0.57 -13.03
N PHE A 469 -0.49 -0.25 -13.78
CA PHE A 469 0.18 -1.43 -13.25
C PHE A 469 1.41 -1.79 -14.10
N LYS A 470 2.56 -1.96 -13.45
CA LYS A 470 3.77 -2.51 -14.06
C LYS A 470 4.50 -3.37 -13.04
N LEU A 471 4.64 -4.65 -13.36
CA LEU A 471 5.38 -5.60 -12.54
C LEU A 471 6.89 -5.40 -12.76
N ASP A 472 7.50 -4.59 -11.89
CA ASP A 472 8.94 -4.35 -11.88
C ASP A 472 9.48 -4.52 -10.45
N LEU A 473 9.75 -5.78 -10.11
CA LEU A 473 10.16 -6.21 -8.77
C LEU A 473 11.63 -5.91 -8.47
N PHE A 474 12.45 -5.65 -9.48
CA PHE A 474 13.90 -5.48 -9.35
C PHE A 474 14.41 -4.14 -9.88
N GLY A 475 13.55 -3.31 -10.44
CA GLY A 475 13.87 -1.97 -10.92
C GLY A 475 14.32 -1.04 -9.80
N ARG A 476 15.08 -0.01 -10.16
CA ARG A 476 15.50 1.07 -9.26
C ARG A 476 14.76 2.35 -9.61
N LEU A 477 14.15 3.01 -8.64
CA LEU A 477 13.46 4.30 -8.82
C LEU A 477 14.35 5.33 -9.53
N ALA A 478 15.62 5.44 -9.12
CA ALA A 478 16.58 6.38 -9.71
C ALA A 478 16.89 6.14 -11.20
N LYS A 479 16.50 4.97 -11.76
CA LYS A 479 16.72 4.64 -13.18
C LYS A 479 15.48 4.86 -14.05
N ILE A 480 14.37 5.33 -13.47
CA ILE A 480 13.14 5.62 -14.23
C ILE A 480 13.33 6.98 -14.92
N PRO A 481 13.33 7.03 -16.26
CA PRO A 481 13.51 8.29 -16.98
C PRO A 481 12.42 9.29 -16.64
N GLY A 482 12.79 10.56 -16.43
CA GLY A 482 11.88 11.67 -16.14
C GLY A 482 11.28 11.68 -14.73
N LEU A 483 11.43 10.63 -13.91
CA LEU A 483 10.81 10.58 -12.58
C LEU A 483 11.36 11.66 -11.63
N ALA A 484 12.68 11.81 -11.56
CA ALA A 484 13.31 12.80 -10.69
C ALA A 484 12.95 14.23 -11.10
N GLU A 485 12.94 14.50 -12.40
CA GLU A 485 12.56 15.81 -12.96
C GLU A 485 11.10 16.15 -12.67
N GLN A 486 10.18 15.20 -12.87
CA GLN A 486 8.75 15.39 -12.61
C GLN A 486 8.46 15.61 -11.13
N VAL A 487 9.14 14.87 -10.25
CA VAL A 487 9.01 15.04 -8.80
C VAL A 487 9.52 16.42 -8.38
N GLU A 488 10.73 16.82 -8.80
CA GLU A 488 11.30 18.12 -8.42
C GLU A 488 10.48 19.29 -8.99
N HIS A 489 10.04 19.20 -10.25
CA HIS A 489 9.17 20.18 -10.87
C HIS A 489 7.85 20.35 -10.11
N THR A 490 7.21 19.22 -9.74
CA THR A 490 5.96 19.27 -8.95
C THR A 490 6.18 19.91 -7.58
N LEU A 491 7.30 19.58 -6.89
CA LEU A 491 7.63 20.17 -5.60
C LEU A 491 7.87 21.68 -5.69
N GLN A 492 8.49 22.15 -6.79
CA GLN A 492 8.66 23.57 -7.07
C GLN A 492 7.33 24.26 -7.32
N LEU A 493 6.45 23.67 -8.16
CA LEU A 493 5.12 24.22 -8.45
C LEU A 493 4.30 24.46 -7.17
N VAL A 494 4.29 23.52 -6.26
CA VAL A 494 3.52 23.63 -5.00
C VAL A 494 4.30 24.28 -3.85
N ASN A 495 5.52 24.79 -4.13
CA ASN A 495 6.41 25.46 -3.18
C ASN A 495 6.69 24.60 -1.92
N LEU A 496 7.06 23.33 -2.12
CA LEU A 496 7.40 22.37 -1.05
C LEU A 496 8.81 21.78 -1.17
N THR A 497 9.68 22.36 -2.02
CA THR A 497 11.05 21.85 -2.24
C THR A 497 11.87 21.82 -0.95
N ALA A 498 11.74 22.82 -0.08
CA ALA A 498 12.43 22.87 1.21
C ALA A 498 11.96 21.78 2.20
N ARG A 499 10.72 21.31 2.06
CA ARG A 499 10.08 20.28 2.90
C ARG A 499 10.15 18.87 2.29
N ARG A 500 10.85 18.68 1.17
CA ARG A 500 10.83 17.44 0.39
C ARG A 500 11.11 16.16 1.17
N ASP A 501 11.98 16.21 2.17
CA ASP A 501 12.38 15.06 2.99
C ASP A 501 11.64 15.02 4.35
N THR A 502 10.68 15.94 4.60
CA THR A 502 9.85 16.00 5.80
C THR A 502 8.70 14.99 5.70
N PRO A 503 8.42 14.19 6.74
CA PRO A 503 7.22 13.36 6.81
C PRO A 503 5.94 14.22 6.75
N VAL A 504 4.94 13.76 6.01
CA VAL A 504 3.68 14.52 5.82
C VAL A 504 2.94 14.75 7.14
N SER A 505 3.08 13.84 8.11
CA SER A 505 2.51 14.03 9.46
C SER A 505 2.96 15.31 10.16
N GLN A 506 4.16 15.81 9.83
CA GLN A 506 4.79 17.02 10.42
C GLN A 506 4.50 18.30 9.64
N LEU A 507 3.79 18.24 8.52
CA LEU A 507 3.44 19.42 7.73
C LEU A 507 2.28 20.20 8.37
N ALA A 508 2.31 21.53 8.24
CA ALA A 508 1.19 22.40 8.54
C ALA A 508 0.00 22.09 7.58
N TYR A 509 -1.21 22.52 7.99
CA TYR A 509 -2.43 22.23 7.23
C TYR A 509 -2.38 22.77 5.78
N GLY A 510 -1.94 24.03 5.60
CA GLY A 510 -1.80 24.64 4.27
C GLY A 510 -0.73 23.95 3.41
N GLU A 511 0.37 23.44 4.02
CA GLU A 511 1.39 22.66 3.32
C GLU A 511 0.83 21.30 2.86
N LYS A 512 0.02 20.63 3.69
CA LYS A 512 -0.69 19.40 3.31
C LYS A 512 -1.63 19.62 2.15
N ARG A 513 -2.35 20.75 2.15
CA ARG A 513 -3.27 21.08 1.07
C ARG A 513 -2.55 21.35 -0.25
N ARG A 514 -1.44 22.10 -0.21
CA ARG A 514 -0.58 22.29 -1.38
C ARG A 514 0.01 20.97 -1.90
N LEU A 515 0.41 20.07 -1.00
CA LEU A 515 0.88 18.74 -1.39
C LEU A 515 -0.22 17.93 -2.09
N GLU A 516 -1.45 18.03 -1.62
CA GLU A 516 -2.59 17.34 -2.23
C GLU A 516 -2.86 17.80 -3.66
N ILE A 517 -2.81 19.12 -3.88
CA ILE A 517 -2.84 19.70 -5.23
C ILE A 517 -1.65 19.18 -6.05
N GLY A 518 -0.46 19.11 -5.45
CA GLY A 518 0.75 18.58 -6.07
C GLY A 518 0.61 17.12 -6.52
N LEU A 519 -0.05 16.26 -5.73
CA LEU A 519 -0.28 14.87 -6.11
C LEU A 519 -1.20 14.77 -7.34
N ALA A 520 -2.23 15.59 -7.41
CA ALA A 520 -3.10 15.64 -8.56
C ALA A 520 -2.38 16.17 -9.82
N LEU A 521 -1.49 17.17 -9.66
CA LEU A 521 -0.68 17.73 -10.75
C LEU A 521 0.42 16.78 -11.24
N ALA A 522 0.97 15.95 -10.36
CA ALA A 522 2.02 14.99 -10.71
C ALA A 522 1.58 13.95 -11.74
N SER A 523 0.26 13.76 -11.92
CA SER A 523 -0.33 12.94 -12.99
C SER A 523 -0.49 13.69 -14.32
N SER A 524 0.00 14.95 -14.44
CA SER A 524 -0.07 15.78 -15.66
C SER A 524 -1.47 15.80 -16.30
N PRO A 525 -2.56 16.11 -15.54
CA PRO A 525 -3.92 15.97 -16.02
C PRO A 525 -4.30 16.98 -17.08
N SER A 526 -5.23 16.60 -18.00
CA SER A 526 -5.94 17.52 -18.89
C SER A 526 -7.10 18.22 -18.17
N LEU A 527 -7.70 17.56 -17.16
CA LEU A 527 -8.75 18.12 -16.31
C LEU A 527 -8.43 17.90 -14.83
N LEU A 528 -8.33 18.99 -14.07
CA LEU A 528 -8.10 18.99 -12.63
C LEU A 528 -9.36 19.40 -11.88
N LEU A 529 -9.84 18.56 -10.97
CA LEU A 529 -10.98 18.83 -10.12
C LEU A 529 -10.48 19.11 -8.69
N LEU A 530 -10.88 20.26 -8.11
CA LEU A 530 -10.49 20.68 -6.77
C LEU A 530 -11.73 20.86 -5.89
N ASP A 531 -11.78 20.11 -4.79
CA ASP A 531 -12.88 20.19 -3.80
C ASP A 531 -12.41 20.99 -2.57
N GLU A 532 -12.97 22.19 -2.41
CA GLU A 532 -12.68 23.14 -1.33
C GLU A 532 -11.17 23.40 -1.11
N PRO A 533 -10.40 23.79 -2.14
CA PRO A 533 -8.94 23.92 -2.02
C PRO A 533 -8.48 24.98 -1.01
N LEU A 534 -9.34 25.89 -0.61
CA LEU A 534 -9.03 27.02 0.28
C LEU A 534 -9.56 26.81 1.73
N ALA A 535 -10.31 25.72 1.97
CA ALA A 535 -10.92 25.47 3.26
C ALA A 535 -9.86 25.31 4.38
N GLY A 536 -10.13 25.91 5.55
CA GLY A 536 -9.27 25.79 6.75
C GLY A 536 -7.93 26.53 6.70
N MET A 537 -7.69 27.34 5.67
CA MET A 537 -6.46 28.14 5.53
C MET A 537 -6.58 29.50 6.23
N SER A 538 -5.44 29.98 6.74
CA SER A 538 -5.31 31.37 7.19
C SER A 538 -5.45 32.33 5.99
N PRO A 539 -5.81 33.61 6.20
CA PRO A 539 -5.96 34.60 5.11
C PRO A 539 -4.72 34.71 4.23
N ARG A 540 -3.53 34.61 4.81
CA ARG A 540 -2.26 34.67 4.07
C ARG A 540 -2.04 33.43 3.18
N GLU A 541 -2.26 32.23 3.73
CA GLU A 541 -2.13 30.98 2.97
C GLU A 541 -3.14 30.91 1.84
N ARG A 542 -4.35 31.46 2.04
CA ARG A 542 -5.41 31.55 1.03
C ARG A 542 -4.97 32.38 -0.18
N VAL A 543 -4.43 33.59 0.05
CA VAL A 543 -3.91 34.45 -1.03
C VAL A 543 -2.78 33.75 -1.81
N GLU A 544 -1.88 33.07 -1.11
CA GLU A 544 -0.80 32.30 -1.75
C GLU A 544 -1.34 31.14 -2.58
N THR A 545 -2.36 30.44 -2.08
CA THR A 545 -2.99 29.30 -2.80
C THR A 545 -3.79 29.78 -3.99
N VAL A 546 -4.51 30.91 -3.91
CA VAL A 546 -5.18 31.54 -5.06
C VAL A 546 -4.20 31.88 -6.17
N LYS A 547 -3.04 32.49 -5.82
CA LYS A 547 -1.96 32.78 -6.78
C LYS A 547 -1.43 31.50 -7.43
N LEU A 548 -1.22 30.45 -6.63
CA LEU A 548 -0.81 29.15 -7.11
C LEU A 548 -1.83 28.57 -8.10
N LEU A 549 -3.13 28.56 -7.75
CA LEU A 549 -4.19 28.06 -8.60
C LEU A 549 -4.29 28.83 -9.93
N LYS A 550 -4.13 30.17 -9.90
CA LYS A 550 -4.07 31.01 -11.12
C LYS A 550 -2.89 30.61 -12.02
N SER A 551 -1.73 30.36 -11.43
CA SER A 551 -0.54 29.95 -12.21
C SER A 551 -0.72 28.55 -12.83
N ILE A 552 -1.38 27.63 -12.13
CA ILE A 552 -1.64 26.27 -12.59
C ILE A 552 -2.72 26.26 -13.69
N ALA A 553 -3.72 27.12 -13.57
CA ALA A 553 -4.84 27.21 -14.52
C ALA A 553 -4.40 27.64 -15.93
N GLN A 554 -3.23 28.28 -16.08
CA GLN A 554 -2.73 28.68 -17.39
C GLN A 554 -2.48 27.44 -18.28
N GLY A 555 -3.33 27.27 -19.31
CA GLY A 555 -3.25 26.18 -20.27
C GLY A 555 -3.80 24.83 -19.78
N ARG A 556 -4.58 24.81 -18.69
CA ARG A 556 -5.24 23.61 -18.17
C ARG A 556 -6.71 23.86 -17.90
N THR A 557 -7.51 22.81 -18.05
CA THR A 557 -8.92 22.85 -17.65
C THR A 557 -9.02 22.53 -16.16
N MET A 558 -9.83 23.30 -15.43
CA MET A 558 -9.98 23.14 -14.01
C MET A 558 -11.43 23.35 -13.56
N ILE A 559 -11.91 22.50 -12.66
CA ILE A 559 -13.19 22.67 -11.97
C ILE A 559 -12.88 22.85 -10.48
N VAL A 560 -13.39 23.92 -9.88
CA VAL A 560 -13.18 24.25 -8.46
C VAL A 560 -14.52 24.38 -7.76
N ILE A 561 -14.69 23.63 -6.67
CA ILE A 561 -15.77 23.84 -5.71
C ILE A 561 -15.15 24.53 -4.51
N ASP A 562 -15.67 25.66 -4.08
CA ASP A 562 -15.28 26.31 -2.83
C ASP A 562 -16.44 27.08 -2.21
N HIS A 563 -16.39 27.32 -0.92
CA HIS A 563 -17.34 28.18 -0.19
C HIS A 563 -16.86 29.63 -0.15
N ASP A 564 -15.59 29.90 -0.46
CA ASP A 564 -15.04 31.24 -0.55
C ASP A 564 -15.42 31.89 -1.89
N MET A 565 -16.53 32.60 -1.87
CA MET A 565 -17.11 33.24 -3.04
C MET A 565 -16.15 34.25 -3.67
N ASP A 566 -15.46 35.06 -2.85
CA ASP A 566 -14.57 36.11 -3.33
C ASP A 566 -13.39 35.50 -4.09
N ALA A 567 -12.77 34.48 -3.53
CA ALA A 567 -11.68 33.78 -4.18
C ALA A 567 -12.15 33.07 -5.47
N LEU A 568 -13.34 32.50 -5.46
CA LEU A 568 -13.88 31.79 -6.63
C LEU A 568 -14.24 32.74 -7.76
N PHE A 569 -14.83 33.92 -7.45
CA PHE A 569 -15.09 35.00 -8.42
C PHE A 569 -13.79 35.58 -9.01
N GLU A 570 -12.69 35.59 -8.23
CA GLU A 570 -11.35 36.00 -8.71
C GLU A 570 -10.69 34.95 -9.62
N LEU A 571 -10.99 33.67 -9.42
CA LEU A 571 -10.37 32.53 -10.14
C LEU A 571 -11.15 32.13 -11.40
N ALA A 572 -12.48 31.97 -11.29
CA ALA A 572 -13.26 31.30 -12.29
C ALA A 572 -13.65 32.24 -13.46
N GLY A 573 -13.53 31.75 -14.69
CA GLY A 573 -14.06 32.44 -15.88
C GLY A 573 -15.55 32.24 -16.04
N ARG A 574 -16.08 31.14 -15.50
CA ARG A 574 -17.51 30.82 -15.54
C ARG A 574 -17.92 30.06 -14.28
N ILE A 575 -19.13 30.26 -13.79
CA ILE A 575 -19.64 29.68 -12.54
C ILE A 575 -20.96 28.98 -12.79
N THR A 576 -21.10 27.78 -12.23
CA THR A 576 -22.34 27.01 -12.18
C THR A 576 -22.88 27.03 -10.76
N VAL A 577 -24.12 27.40 -10.55
CA VAL A 577 -24.80 27.41 -9.26
C VAL A 577 -25.68 26.17 -9.15
N LEU A 578 -25.47 25.38 -8.10
CA LEU A 578 -26.30 24.22 -7.77
C LEU A 578 -27.26 24.57 -6.62
N GLN A 579 -28.52 24.20 -6.75
CA GLN A 579 -29.54 24.26 -5.71
C GLN A 579 -30.41 23.00 -5.76
N GLU A 580 -30.67 22.38 -4.60
CA GLU A 580 -31.54 21.20 -4.48
C GLU A 580 -31.24 20.09 -5.48
N GLY A 581 -29.95 19.86 -5.76
CA GLY A 581 -29.48 18.82 -6.68
C GLY A 581 -29.65 19.16 -8.17
N ARG A 582 -29.95 20.37 -8.55
CA ARG A 582 -30.12 20.85 -9.95
C ARG A 582 -29.22 22.04 -10.26
N VAL A 583 -28.94 22.27 -11.52
CA VAL A 583 -28.33 23.53 -11.96
C VAL A 583 -29.36 24.64 -11.91
N LEU A 584 -29.11 25.65 -11.09
CA LEU A 584 -29.96 26.83 -10.98
C LEU A 584 -29.66 27.80 -12.13
N VAL A 585 -28.39 28.15 -12.30
CA VAL A 585 -27.94 29.12 -13.32
C VAL A 585 -26.46 28.91 -13.62
N GLU A 586 -26.04 29.26 -14.84
CA GLU A 586 -24.63 29.34 -15.25
C GLU A 586 -24.35 30.69 -15.89
N GLY A 587 -23.20 31.29 -15.60
CA GLY A 587 -22.80 32.57 -16.14
C GLY A 587 -21.39 32.99 -15.74
N THR A 588 -21.00 34.18 -16.16
CA THR A 588 -19.78 34.85 -15.70
C THR A 588 -19.90 35.26 -14.23
N PRO A 589 -18.80 35.51 -13.53
CA PRO A 589 -18.83 35.97 -12.14
C PRO A 589 -19.74 37.17 -11.89
N ASP A 590 -19.76 38.15 -12.81
CA ASP A 590 -20.56 39.35 -12.66
C ASP A 590 -22.07 39.07 -12.88
N GLU A 591 -22.41 38.21 -13.85
CA GLU A 591 -23.80 37.75 -14.05
C GLU A 591 -24.33 37.00 -12.82
N ILE A 592 -23.52 36.14 -12.21
CA ILE A 592 -23.89 35.37 -11.02
C ILE A 592 -24.08 36.29 -9.80
N LYS A 593 -23.20 37.28 -9.60
CA LYS A 593 -23.32 38.26 -8.50
C LYS A 593 -24.59 39.06 -8.56
N SER A 594 -25.03 39.44 -9.77
CA SER A 594 -26.23 40.25 -10.00
C SER A 594 -27.53 39.45 -10.09
N ASN A 595 -27.46 38.11 -10.07
CA ASN A 595 -28.63 37.27 -10.28
C ASN A 595 -29.47 37.14 -8.99
N ALA A 596 -30.73 37.59 -9.06
CA ALA A 596 -31.66 37.59 -7.94
C ALA A 596 -31.92 36.17 -7.38
N ALA A 597 -32.06 35.16 -8.25
CA ALA A 597 -32.31 33.79 -7.82
C ALA A 597 -31.11 33.22 -7.03
N VAL A 598 -29.88 33.63 -7.38
CA VAL A 598 -28.69 33.23 -6.61
C VAL A 598 -28.67 33.91 -5.26
N GLN A 599 -29.01 35.21 -5.20
CA GLN A 599 -29.07 35.93 -3.93
C GLN A 599 -30.15 35.34 -3.03
N ASP A 600 -31.31 34.98 -3.54
CA ASP A 600 -32.39 34.35 -2.77
C ASP A 600 -31.98 32.93 -2.28
N ALA A 601 -31.29 32.15 -3.10
CA ALA A 601 -30.80 30.81 -2.69
C ALA A 601 -29.81 30.85 -1.54
N TYR A 602 -29.03 31.93 -1.41
CA TYR A 602 -28.07 32.11 -0.29
C TYR A 602 -28.68 32.88 0.88
N LEU A 603 -29.63 33.80 0.66
CA LEU A 603 -30.28 34.58 1.71
C LEU A 603 -31.53 33.89 2.29
N GLY A 604 -32.20 33.06 1.50
CA GLY A 604 -33.39 32.31 1.93
C GLY A 604 -33.13 31.35 3.07
N GLY A 605 -31.93 30.75 3.15
CA GLY A 605 -31.51 29.90 4.27
C GLY A 605 -31.35 30.63 5.61
N VAL A 606 -31.00 31.91 5.57
CA VAL A 606 -30.88 32.76 6.80
C VAL A 606 -32.23 33.09 7.38
N ARG A 607 -33.26 33.23 6.52
CA ARG A 607 -34.63 33.54 7.00
C ARG A 607 -35.34 32.35 7.65
N GLU A 608 -35.03 31.12 7.23
CA GLU A 608 -35.62 29.93 7.88
C GLU A 608 -34.95 29.59 9.22
N GLU A 609 -33.66 29.84 9.41
CA GLU A 609 -32.97 29.66 10.69
C GLU A 609 -33.35 30.72 11.74
N GLU A 610 -33.62 31.98 11.33
CA GLU A 610 -34.10 33.03 12.25
C GLU A 610 -35.56 32.87 12.66
N LEU A 611 -36.37 32.14 11.87
CA LEU A 611 -37.77 31.85 12.22
C LEU A 611 -37.93 30.56 13.02
N ALA A 612 -36.87 29.78 13.20
CA ALA A 612 -36.85 28.53 13.98
C ALA A 612 -36.25 28.71 15.39
N THR A 613 -35.79 29.91 15.75
CA THR A 613 -35.38 30.30 17.11
C THR A 613 -36.40 31.26 17.75
#